data_4d9966182402badf2c6dcdef82a01acf
#
_entry.id   4d9966182402badf2c6dcdef82a01acf
#
_cell.length_a   1.000
_cell.length_b   1.000
_cell.length_c   1.000
_cell.angle_alpha   90.00
_cell.angle_beta   90.00
_cell.angle_gamma   90.00
#
_symmetry.space_group_name_H-M   'P 1'
#
loop_
_entity.id
_entity.type
_entity.pdbx_description
1 polymer ?
#
loop_
_entity_poly.entity_id
_entity_poly.type
_entity_poly.pdbx_seq_one_letter_code
_entity_poly.pdbx_strand_id
1 'polypeptide(L)'
;MKKIIVPTGYMGSGSSAITDLISEFKDCQNEHKDYEYVLLHCPNGLFDLADKLLIGNNAIRSDEAIRSFELQMYKLYNKKFWWVGNYENIIGTRFKEITDNFISNIQQYNYSGYWYMHEEVDCKMFFKLLLRKPLKTISKNRICSSKILKYNDGMRISFIKSKEFYKYAHDYIYDVVDEISGGKDNVILDQFLLPFNLYRVDDYFDDKLRAIVVERDPRDVFIINKYIWPEKQLCVPMPIDVSMFCEYYKGMRESEKKYNSDKVLRIKFEDLIYNYDEQVKIITKFLGFKKSDHIFPKTRFVPELSIKNTQLFRKDEYRDEIKVIEEMLKDYLYDFPYEIDNDVKKTIEF
;
A
#
# COMPACT_ATOMS: atom_id res chain seq x y z
N MET A 1 -1.77 23.36 -5.97
CA MET A 1 -1.50 22.23 -5.07
C MET A 1 -2.66 21.26 -5.13
N LYS A 2 -2.42 20.01 -5.51
CA LYS A 2 -3.46 19.01 -5.77
C LYS A 2 -4.02 18.41 -4.48
N LYS A 3 -5.28 18.01 -4.50
CA LYS A 3 -5.90 17.25 -3.42
C LYS A 3 -5.63 15.77 -3.62
N ILE A 4 -5.02 15.13 -2.64
CA ILE A 4 -4.74 13.69 -2.64
C ILE A 4 -5.84 13.01 -1.83
N ILE A 5 -6.59 12.11 -2.46
CA ILE A 5 -7.66 11.34 -1.83
C ILE A 5 -7.22 9.89 -1.79
N VAL A 6 -7.15 9.33 -0.58
CA VAL A 6 -6.66 7.97 -0.34
C VAL A 6 -7.78 7.10 0.22
N PRO A 7 -8.52 6.38 -0.64
CA PRO A 7 -9.30 5.24 -0.17
C PRO A 7 -8.35 4.19 0.40
N THR A 8 -8.66 3.69 1.59
CA THR A 8 -7.85 2.66 2.23
C THR A 8 -8.69 1.83 3.20
N GLY A 9 -8.15 0.75 3.66
CA GLY A 9 -8.82 -0.10 4.63
C GLY A 9 -8.00 -1.33 4.96
N TYR A 10 -8.63 -2.23 5.66
CA TYR A 10 -8.06 -3.54 5.95
C TYR A 10 -8.39 -4.49 4.81
N MET A 11 -7.59 -5.56 4.67
CA MET A 11 -7.84 -6.53 3.61
C MET A 11 -9.28 -7.07 3.66
N GLY A 12 -9.96 -7.02 2.52
CA GLY A 12 -11.35 -7.44 2.41
C GLY A 12 -12.39 -6.44 2.94
N SER A 13 -11.97 -5.25 3.38
CA SER A 13 -12.91 -4.24 3.90
C SER A 13 -13.69 -3.49 2.81
N GLY A 14 -13.25 -3.55 1.54
CA GLY A 14 -13.99 -2.93 0.44
C GLY A 14 -13.63 -1.46 0.19
N SER A 15 -12.36 -1.07 0.33
CA SER A 15 -11.87 0.29 -0.01
C SER A 15 -12.18 0.71 -1.45
N SER A 16 -12.19 -0.24 -2.39
CA SER A 16 -12.57 0.00 -3.79
C SER A 16 -13.98 0.59 -3.95
N ALA A 17 -14.92 0.30 -3.02
CA ALA A 17 -16.24 0.92 -3.02
C ALA A 17 -16.16 2.45 -2.84
N ILE A 18 -15.20 2.94 -2.06
CA ILE A 18 -14.95 4.38 -1.90
C ILE A 18 -14.28 4.94 -3.16
N THR A 19 -13.34 4.23 -3.75
CA THR A 19 -12.73 4.61 -5.03
C THR A 19 -13.80 4.79 -6.12
N ASP A 20 -14.71 3.84 -6.23
CA ASP A 20 -15.84 3.90 -7.15
C ASP A 20 -16.78 5.08 -6.84
N LEU A 21 -17.18 5.25 -5.57
CA LEU A 21 -18.04 6.36 -5.16
C LEU A 21 -17.41 7.73 -5.44
N ILE A 22 -16.12 7.93 -5.09
CA ILE A 22 -15.45 9.21 -5.32
C ILE A 22 -15.27 9.48 -6.82
N SER A 23 -15.11 8.44 -7.62
CA SER A 23 -15.00 8.56 -9.07
C SER A 23 -16.30 9.03 -9.76
N GLU A 24 -17.42 9.09 -9.04
CA GLU A 24 -18.68 9.68 -9.48
C GLU A 24 -18.71 11.21 -9.39
N PHE A 25 -17.72 11.80 -8.68
CA PHE A 25 -17.62 13.26 -8.53
C PHE A 25 -16.88 13.88 -9.70
N LYS A 26 -17.21 15.14 -9.96
CA LYS A 26 -16.55 15.97 -10.97
C LYS A 26 -15.04 16.04 -10.70
N ASP A 27 -14.25 15.88 -11.75
CA ASP A 27 -12.77 15.97 -11.73
C ASP A 27 -12.09 14.94 -10.80
N CYS A 28 -12.81 13.85 -10.45
CA CYS A 28 -12.32 12.75 -9.61
C CYS A 28 -12.23 11.40 -10.36
N GLN A 29 -12.23 11.39 -11.68
CA GLN A 29 -12.19 10.14 -12.44
C GLN A 29 -10.87 9.40 -12.22
N ASN A 30 -10.97 8.14 -11.83
CA ASN A 30 -9.84 7.21 -11.76
C ASN A 30 -9.70 6.46 -13.09
N GLU A 31 -8.56 6.63 -13.77
CA GLU A 31 -8.27 5.97 -15.04
C GLU A 31 -7.78 4.53 -14.84
N HIS A 32 -7.25 4.23 -13.65
CA HIS A 32 -6.66 2.94 -13.31
C HIS A 32 -7.52 2.24 -12.24
N LYS A 33 -8.71 1.79 -12.66
CA LYS A 33 -9.59 1.01 -11.79
C LYS A 33 -8.88 -0.25 -11.30
N ASP A 34 -9.13 -0.64 -10.05
CA ASP A 34 -8.58 -1.84 -9.40
C ASP A 34 -7.05 -1.83 -9.26
N TYR A 35 -6.42 -0.65 -9.18
CA TYR A 35 -4.99 -0.49 -9.04
C TYR A 35 -4.62 0.13 -7.69
N GLU A 36 -3.60 -0.43 -7.02
CA GLU A 36 -3.12 0.00 -5.72
C GLU A 36 -1.72 0.61 -5.80
N TYR A 37 -1.53 1.75 -5.11
CA TYR A 37 -0.27 2.48 -5.06
C TYR A 37 0.48 2.18 -3.78
N VAL A 38 1.52 1.37 -3.85
CA VAL A 38 2.20 0.80 -2.67
C VAL A 38 3.59 1.37 -2.37
N LEU A 39 4.09 2.32 -3.16
CA LEU A 39 5.48 2.80 -3.09
C LEU A 39 5.89 3.35 -1.73
N LEU A 40 4.94 3.80 -0.91
CA LEU A 40 5.23 4.33 0.42
C LEU A 40 5.45 3.22 1.46
N HIS A 41 4.57 2.23 1.47
CA HIS A 41 4.44 1.25 2.55
C HIS A 41 4.84 -0.19 2.18
N CYS A 42 5.15 -0.47 0.90
CA CYS A 42 5.66 -1.79 0.54
C CYS A 42 7.02 -2.05 1.22
N PRO A 43 7.42 -3.32 1.40
CA PRO A 43 8.75 -3.65 1.90
C PRO A 43 9.84 -2.93 1.10
N ASN A 44 10.75 -2.26 1.80
CA ASN A 44 11.75 -1.35 1.25
C ASN A 44 11.18 -0.13 0.48
N GLY A 45 9.94 0.24 0.75
CA GLY A 45 9.33 1.49 0.28
C GLY A 45 9.87 2.73 1.03
N LEU A 46 9.20 3.86 0.80
CA LEU A 46 9.67 5.14 1.35
C LEU A 46 9.67 5.17 2.89
N PHE A 47 8.70 4.50 3.53
CA PHE A 47 8.64 4.46 5.00
C PHE A 47 9.74 3.60 5.61
N ASP A 48 10.06 2.46 4.99
CA ASP A 48 11.19 1.63 5.43
C ASP A 48 12.52 2.36 5.24
N LEU A 49 12.68 3.08 4.14
CA LEU A 49 13.86 3.93 3.91
C LEU A 49 14.01 4.98 5.02
N ALA A 50 12.91 5.67 5.37
CA ALA A 50 12.90 6.64 6.45
C ALA A 50 13.31 6.02 7.78
N ASP A 51 12.70 4.89 8.16
CA ASP A 51 12.98 4.20 9.41
C ASP A 51 14.44 3.74 9.50
N LYS A 52 15.00 3.26 8.38
CA LYS A 52 16.41 2.85 8.31
C LYS A 52 17.39 4.02 8.37
N LEU A 53 17.07 5.16 7.76
CA LEU A 53 17.96 6.34 7.73
C LEU A 53 17.83 7.24 8.96
N LEU A 54 16.64 7.30 9.58
CA LEU A 54 16.38 8.23 10.68
C LEU A 54 16.47 7.58 12.06
N ILE A 55 16.34 6.25 12.16
CA ILE A 55 16.34 5.51 13.42
C ILE A 55 17.50 4.51 13.45
N GLY A 56 18.51 4.76 14.29
CA GLY A 56 19.65 3.86 14.47
C GLY A 56 20.53 3.71 13.21
N ASN A 57 20.72 4.79 12.47
CA ASN A 57 21.48 4.82 11.23
C ASN A 57 22.99 4.60 11.48
N ASN A 58 23.63 3.95 10.50
CA ASN A 58 25.07 3.86 10.34
C ASN A 58 25.42 3.69 8.86
N ALA A 59 26.70 3.70 8.51
CA ALA A 59 27.14 3.68 7.11
C ALA A 59 26.64 2.44 6.34
N ILE A 60 26.72 1.23 6.92
CA ILE A 60 26.26 0.00 6.28
C ILE A 60 24.74 0.01 6.11
N ARG A 61 24.02 0.38 7.16
CA ARG A 61 22.56 0.45 7.14
C ARG A 61 22.05 1.49 6.13
N SER A 62 22.74 2.61 6.02
CA SER A 62 22.44 3.66 5.06
C SER A 62 22.59 3.19 3.61
N ASP A 63 23.73 2.55 3.29
CA ASP A 63 23.97 2.00 1.95
C ASP A 63 22.93 0.94 1.58
N GLU A 64 22.67 0.00 2.49
CA GLU A 64 21.63 -1.03 2.30
C GLU A 64 20.24 -0.41 2.08
N ALA A 65 19.85 0.58 2.89
CA ALA A 65 18.57 1.21 2.82
C ALA A 65 18.32 1.89 1.46
N ILE A 66 19.30 2.67 0.97
CA ILE A 66 19.18 3.37 -0.30
C ILE A 66 19.15 2.37 -1.48
N ARG A 67 19.99 1.33 -1.45
CA ARG A 67 19.98 0.28 -2.49
C ARG A 67 18.67 -0.50 -2.53
N SER A 68 18.19 -0.91 -1.37
CA SER A 68 16.94 -1.69 -1.26
C SER A 68 15.75 -0.88 -1.74
N PHE A 69 15.70 0.41 -1.41
CA PHE A 69 14.67 1.33 -1.90
C PHE A 69 14.73 1.46 -3.43
N GLU A 70 15.90 1.77 -4.00
CA GLU A 70 16.07 1.87 -5.46
C GLU A 70 15.62 0.59 -6.18
N LEU A 71 16.12 -0.56 -5.71
CA LEU A 71 15.76 -1.86 -6.29
C LEU A 71 14.25 -2.12 -6.22
N GLN A 72 13.61 -1.78 -5.10
CA GLN A 72 12.17 -1.95 -4.95
C GLN A 72 11.38 -1.02 -5.87
N MET A 73 11.78 0.26 -5.97
CA MET A 73 11.12 1.21 -6.88
C MET A 73 11.28 0.79 -8.35
N TYR A 74 12.47 0.32 -8.74
CA TYR A 74 12.72 -0.19 -10.09
C TYR A 74 11.98 -1.50 -10.37
N LYS A 75 11.79 -2.34 -9.35
CA LYS A 75 10.98 -3.53 -9.48
C LYS A 75 9.51 -3.19 -9.71
N LEU A 76 8.97 -2.21 -8.98
CA LEU A 76 7.62 -1.70 -9.20
C LEU A 76 7.48 -1.02 -10.57
N TYR A 77 8.50 -0.31 -11.04
CA TYR A 77 8.53 0.31 -12.36
C TYR A 77 8.42 -0.73 -13.47
N ASN A 78 9.24 -1.78 -13.43
CA ASN A 78 9.41 -2.74 -14.54
C ASN A 78 8.43 -3.91 -14.51
N LYS A 79 7.84 -4.26 -13.35
CA LYS A 79 7.06 -5.49 -13.19
C LYS A 79 5.64 -5.20 -12.75
N LYS A 80 4.71 -5.96 -13.33
CA LYS A 80 3.32 -6.01 -12.89
C LYS A 80 3.12 -7.18 -11.91
N PHE A 81 2.47 -6.90 -10.79
CA PHE A 81 2.08 -7.88 -9.77
C PHE A 81 0.58 -7.76 -9.54
N TRP A 82 -0.23 -8.50 -10.29
CA TRP A 82 -1.68 -8.39 -10.24
C TRP A 82 -2.15 -6.93 -10.40
N TRP A 83 -2.59 -6.29 -9.31
CA TRP A 83 -3.05 -4.89 -9.26
C TRP A 83 -1.99 -3.90 -8.76
N VAL A 84 -0.74 -4.30 -8.65
CA VAL A 84 0.39 -3.49 -8.16
C VAL A 84 1.55 -3.52 -9.16
N GLY A 85 2.38 -2.49 -9.19
CA GLY A 85 3.57 -2.41 -10.05
C GLY A 85 3.25 -1.86 -11.44
N ASN A 86 4.11 -2.14 -12.44
CA ASN A 86 3.98 -1.61 -13.81
C ASN A 86 3.94 -0.07 -13.85
N TYR A 87 4.71 0.59 -12.97
CA TYR A 87 4.68 2.04 -12.80
C TYR A 87 5.11 2.80 -14.05
N GLU A 88 5.87 2.17 -14.97
CA GLU A 88 6.17 2.73 -16.27
C GLU A 88 4.90 3.12 -17.05
N ASN A 89 3.89 2.25 -17.03
CA ASN A 89 2.64 2.48 -17.76
C ASN A 89 1.57 3.20 -16.90
N ILE A 90 1.61 3.04 -15.59
CA ILE A 90 0.59 3.58 -14.68
C ILE A 90 0.92 5.00 -14.23
N ILE A 91 2.18 5.28 -13.92
CA ILE A 91 2.64 6.58 -13.46
C ILE A 91 3.30 7.35 -14.61
N GLY A 92 4.11 6.66 -15.40
CA GLY A 92 4.84 7.25 -16.52
C GLY A 92 6.34 6.98 -16.46
N THR A 93 7.02 7.23 -17.57
CA THR A 93 8.46 7.01 -17.70
C THR A 93 9.30 7.89 -16.77
N ARG A 94 8.78 9.05 -16.38
CA ARG A 94 9.45 9.99 -15.45
C ARG A 94 9.53 9.46 -14.00
N PHE A 95 8.75 8.45 -13.62
CA PHE A 95 8.83 7.86 -12.28
C PHE A 95 10.26 7.46 -11.90
N LYS A 96 11.01 6.89 -12.85
CA LYS A 96 12.38 6.51 -12.62
C LYS A 96 13.30 7.72 -12.39
N GLU A 97 13.16 8.76 -13.22
CA GLU A 97 13.90 10.01 -13.07
C GLU A 97 13.62 10.70 -11.73
N ILE A 98 12.33 10.77 -11.34
CA ILE A 98 11.90 11.32 -10.06
C ILE A 98 12.53 10.53 -8.88
N THR A 99 12.55 9.19 -8.99
CA THR A 99 13.19 8.33 -7.98
C THR A 99 14.69 8.55 -7.90
N ASP A 100 15.38 8.63 -9.03
CA ASP A 100 16.83 8.87 -9.09
C ASP A 100 17.19 10.24 -8.51
N ASN A 101 16.40 11.26 -8.79
CA ASN A 101 16.57 12.60 -8.24
C ASN A 101 16.39 12.62 -6.72
N PHE A 102 15.36 11.93 -6.22
CA PHE A 102 15.16 11.79 -4.78
C PHE A 102 16.35 11.11 -4.10
N ILE A 103 16.82 9.99 -4.65
CA ILE A 103 17.99 9.27 -4.13
C ILE A 103 19.22 10.18 -4.13
N SER A 104 19.45 10.93 -5.22
CA SER A 104 20.56 11.87 -5.31
C SER A 104 20.51 12.96 -4.25
N ASN A 105 19.32 13.46 -3.90
CA ASN A 105 19.12 14.49 -2.89
C ASN A 105 19.37 14.01 -1.47
N ILE A 106 19.04 12.74 -1.17
CA ILE A 106 19.26 12.18 0.18
C ILE A 106 20.64 11.58 0.37
N GLN A 107 21.35 11.24 -0.70
CA GLN A 107 22.68 10.64 -0.68
C GLN A 107 23.73 11.73 -0.44
N GLN A 108 24.47 11.67 0.68
CA GLN A 108 25.48 12.67 1.03
C GLN A 108 26.89 12.27 0.59
N TYR A 109 27.19 10.98 0.57
CA TYR A 109 28.50 10.48 0.20
C TYR A 109 28.38 9.36 -0.84
N ASN A 110 29.18 9.49 -1.90
CA ASN A 110 29.31 8.47 -2.94
C ASN A 110 30.79 8.22 -3.19
N TYR A 111 31.26 7.01 -2.90
CA TYR A 111 32.63 6.60 -3.11
C TYR A 111 32.72 5.11 -3.41
N SER A 112 33.78 4.67 -4.03
CA SER A 112 34.01 3.25 -4.27
C SER A 112 34.47 2.58 -2.99
N GLY A 113 33.75 1.54 -2.57
CA GLY A 113 34.01 0.84 -1.33
C GLY A 113 33.52 -0.59 -1.37
N TYR A 114 33.51 -1.22 -0.19
CA TYR A 114 33.12 -2.60 -0.02
C TYR A 114 32.60 -2.87 1.39
N TRP A 115 31.48 -3.59 1.45
CA TRP A 115 30.95 -4.18 2.66
C TRP A 115 30.85 -5.70 2.54
N TYR A 116 30.97 -6.43 3.64
CA TYR A 116 30.82 -7.89 3.68
C TYR A 116 29.48 -8.38 3.12
N MET A 117 28.43 -7.59 3.20
CA MET A 117 27.12 -7.91 2.63
C MET A 117 27.10 -7.89 1.09
N HIS A 118 28.14 -7.36 0.44
CA HIS A 118 28.31 -7.46 -1.01
C HIS A 118 28.95 -8.79 -1.43
N GLU A 119 29.26 -9.69 -0.49
CA GLU A 119 29.84 -11.02 -0.77
C GLU A 119 28.79 -12.06 -1.21
N GLU A 120 27.65 -11.65 -1.71
CA GLU A 120 26.72 -12.61 -2.33
C GLU A 120 27.37 -13.24 -3.56
N VAL A 121 27.51 -14.57 -3.48
CA VAL A 121 28.13 -15.35 -4.56
C VAL A 121 27.10 -15.57 -5.66
N ASP A 122 26.97 -14.60 -6.55
CA ASP A 122 26.27 -14.79 -7.82
C ASP A 122 27.14 -15.59 -8.82
N CYS A 123 26.57 -15.97 -9.96
CA CYS A 123 27.31 -16.70 -11.01
C CYS A 123 28.58 -15.96 -11.45
N LYS A 124 28.56 -14.63 -11.52
CA LYS A 124 29.72 -13.81 -11.92
C LYS A 124 30.80 -13.85 -10.84
N MET A 125 30.41 -13.75 -9.58
CA MET A 125 31.34 -13.84 -8.45
C MET A 125 31.96 -15.24 -8.36
N PHE A 126 31.16 -16.30 -8.58
CA PHE A 126 31.63 -17.67 -8.61
C PHE A 126 32.76 -17.86 -9.67
N PHE A 127 32.56 -17.38 -10.90
CA PHE A 127 33.62 -17.42 -11.92
C PHE A 127 34.85 -16.58 -11.54
N LYS A 128 34.70 -15.41 -10.93
CA LYS A 128 35.83 -14.62 -10.42
C LYS A 128 36.59 -15.36 -9.31
N LEU A 129 35.90 -16.04 -8.42
CA LEU A 129 36.51 -16.85 -7.37
C LEU A 129 37.29 -18.05 -7.96
N LEU A 130 36.76 -18.73 -8.96
CA LEU A 130 37.47 -19.81 -9.67
C LEU A 130 38.75 -19.32 -10.33
N LEU A 131 38.74 -18.13 -10.95
CA LEU A 131 39.88 -17.56 -11.62
C LEU A 131 40.92 -16.93 -10.66
N ARG A 132 40.54 -16.73 -9.39
CA ARG A 132 41.40 -16.06 -8.39
C ARG A 132 42.74 -16.77 -8.17
N LYS A 133 42.71 -18.10 -7.95
CA LYS A 133 43.92 -18.90 -7.68
C LYS A 133 44.88 -18.91 -8.89
N PRO A 134 44.45 -19.31 -10.10
CA PRO A 134 45.33 -19.36 -11.26
C PRO A 134 45.89 -17.98 -11.61
N LEU A 135 45.09 -16.90 -11.59
CA LEU A 135 45.57 -15.55 -11.88
C LEU A 135 46.60 -15.06 -10.86
N LYS A 136 46.41 -15.38 -9.59
CA LYS A 136 47.38 -15.03 -8.54
C LYS A 136 48.68 -15.80 -8.73
N THR A 137 48.64 -17.06 -9.10
CA THR A 137 49.85 -17.90 -9.37
C THR A 137 50.57 -17.42 -10.60
N ILE A 138 49.88 -17.20 -11.71
CA ILE A 138 50.46 -16.72 -12.97
C ILE A 138 51.11 -15.33 -12.80
N SER A 139 50.48 -14.47 -12.04
CA SER A 139 51.00 -13.11 -11.76
C SER A 139 52.14 -13.08 -10.72
N LYS A 140 52.58 -14.23 -10.21
CA LYS A 140 53.60 -14.33 -9.14
C LYS A 140 53.23 -13.46 -7.92
N ASN A 141 51.94 -13.50 -7.51
CA ASN A 141 51.36 -12.71 -6.42
C ASN A 141 51.41 -11.16 -6.62
N ARG A 142 51.66 -10.66 -7.82
CA ARG A 142 51.67 -9.21 -8.11
C ARG A 142 50.26 -8.62 -8.20
N ILE A 143 49.23 -9.46 -8.51
CA ILE A 143 47.84 -9.02 -8.58
C ILE A 143 47.18 -9.26 -7.23
N CYS A 144 46.79 -8.20 -6.58
CA CYS A 144 46.02 -8.27 -5.31
C CYS A 144 44.63 -8.90 -5.54
N SER A 145 44.19 -9.71 -4.61
CA SER A 145 42.86 -10.33 -4.65
C SER A 145 41.71 -9.33 -4.83
N SER A 146 41.81 -8.16 -4.23
CA SER A 146 40.84 -7.06 -4.39
C SER A 146 40.74 -6.51 -5.82
N LYS A 147 41.84 -6.53 -6.60
CA LYS A 147 41.79 -6.16 -8.00
C LYS A 147 41.11 -7.20 -8.90
N ILE A 148 41.22 -8.49 -8.54
CA ILE A 148 40.57 -9.58 -9.28
C ILE A 148 39.07 -9.61 -8.97
N LEU A 149 38.71 -9.47 -7.71
CA LEU A 149 37.32 -9.51 -7.25
C LEU A 149 36.55 -8.24 -7.62
N LYS A 150 37.29 -7.10 -7.82
CA LYS A 150 36.69 -5.79 -8.14
C LYS A 150 35.46 -5.49 -7.31
N TYR A 151 35.61 -5.51 -6.00
CA TYR A 151 34.59 -4.93 -5.11
C TYR A 151 34.68 -3.40 -5.27
N ASN A 152 33.98 -2.90 -6.27
CA ASN A 152 34.04 -1.50 -6.63
C ASN A 152 32.63 -0.99 -6.82
N ASP A 153 31.77 -1.35 -5.88
CA ASP A 153 30.42 -0.81 -5.85
C ASP A 153 30.47 0.59 -5.25
N GLY A 154 29.78 1.53 -5.89
CA GLY A 154 29.62 2.86 -5.32
C GLY A 154 28.87 2.75 -3.99
N MET A 155 29.49 3.21 -2.90
CA MET A 155 28.88 3.25 -1.58
C MET A 155 27.93 4.45 -1.52
N ARG A 156 26.69 4.22 -1.07
CA ARG A 156 25.62 5.23 -0.99
C ARG A 156 25.33 5.56 0.45
N ILE A 157 25.98 6.58 1.01
CA ILE A 157 25.87 6.88 2.42
C ILE A 157 25.13 8.18 2.66
N SER A 158 24.23 8.16 3.63
CA SER A 158 23.47 9.30 4.09
C SER A 158 23.40 9.32 5.61
N PHE A 159 23.69 10.46 6.20
CA PHE A 159 23.43 10.82 7.59
C PHE A 159 22.46 12.00 7.64
N ILE A 160 21.50 12.01 6.73
CA ILE A 160 20.53 13.09 6.55
C ILE A 160 19.71 13.30 7.83
N LYS A 161 19.43 14.56 8.14
CA LYS A 161 18.56 14.91 9.28
C LYS A 161 17.09 14.77 8.89
N SER A 162 16.24 14.45 9.86
CA SER A 162 14.81 14.23 9.65
C SER A 162 14.13 15.35 8.87
N LYS A 163 14.40 16.63 9.22
CA LYS A 163 13.80 17.78 8.53
C LYS A 163 14.13 17.83 7.03
N GLU A 164 15.36 17.51 6.67
CA GLU A 164 15.80 17.51 5.26
C GLU A 164 15.23 16.29 4.54
N PHE A 165 15.24 15.12 5.20
CA PHE A 165 14.66 13.92 4.62
C PHE A 165 13.17 14.10 4.30
N TYR A 166 12.38 14.57 5.27
CA TYR A 166 10.94 14.75 5.05
C TYR A 166 10.64 15.80 3.99
N LYS A 167 11.47 16.84 3.85
CA LYS A 167 11.36 17.78 2.74
C LYS A 167 11.53 17.09 1.39
N TYR A 168 12.61 16.32 1.21
CA TYR A 168 12.84 15.61 -0.05
C TYR A 168 11.82 14.50 -0.29
N ALA A 169 11.36 13.82 0.76
CA ALA A 169 10.31 12.81 0.67
C ALA A 169 8.96 13.42 0.25
N HIS A 170 8.62 14.60 0.79
CA HIS A 170 7.46 15.37 0.35
C HIS A 170 7.56 15.72 -1.13
N ASP A 171 8.67 16.34 -1.56
CA ASP A 171 8.88 16.71 -2.96
C ASP A 171 8.77 15.47 -3.87
N TYR A 172 9.39 14.34 -3.50
CA TYR A 172 9.30 13.07 -4.22
C TYR A 172 7.85 12.58 -4.37
N ILE A 173 7.08 12.57 -3.28
CA ILE A 173 5.67 12.15 -3.29
C ILE A 173 4.86 13.02 -4.23
N TYR A 174 5.03 14.34 -4.15
CA TYR A 174 4.23 15.28 -4.94
C TYR A 174 4.63 15.26 -6.42
N ASP A 175 5.89 15.05 -6.76
CA ASP A 175 6.32 14.83 -8.14
C ASP A 175 5.69 13.58 -8.75
N VAL A 176 5.63 12.47 -7.99
CA VAL A 176 4.95 11.23 -8.41
C VAL A 176 3.44 11.45 -8.55
N VAL A 177 2.81 12.12 -7.59
CA VAL A 177 1.36 12.45 -7.65
C VAL A 177 1.04 13.35 -8.84
N ASP A 178 1.95 14.25 -9.19
CA ASP A 178 1.79 15.15 -10.34
C ASP A 178 1.75 14.39 -11.66
N GLU A 179 2.63 13.41 -11.83
CA GLU A 179 2.62 12.52 -13.00
C GLU A 179 1.31 11.70 -13.06
N ILE A 180 0.87 11.09 -11.95
CA ILE A 180 -0.36 10.30 -11.89
C ILE A 180 -1.59 11.15 -12.22
N SER A 181 -1.59 12.41 -11.82
CA SER A 181 -2.76 13.29 -11.91
C SER A 181 -3.22 13.60 -13.33
N GLY A 182 -2.33 13.51 -14.31
CA GLY A 182 -2.63 13.93 -15.68
C GLY A 182 -3.16 15.37 -15.81
N GLY A 183 -2.77 16.26 -14.87
CA GLY A 183 -3.23 17.65 -14.81
C GLY A 183 -4.51 17.90 -14.00
N LYS A 184 -5.13 16.89 -13.40
CA LYS A 184 -6.34 17.03 -12.56
C LYS A 184 -6.01 17.61 -11.19
N ASP A 185 -6.97 18.30 -10.58
CA ASP A 185 -6.83 18.90 -9.25
C ASP A 185 -7.10 17.89 -8.12
N ASN A 186 -7.89 16.84 -8.35
CA ASN A 186 -8.19 15.79 -7.42
C ASN A 186 -7.60 14.46 -7.92
N VAL A 187 -6.80 13.81 -7.09
CA VAL A 187 -6.12 12.55 -7.43
C VAL A 187 -6.55 11.46 -6.45
N ILE A 188 -7.13 10.39 -6.95
CA ILE A 188 -7.53 9.23 -6.16
C ILE A 188 -6.39 8.20 -6.23
N LEU A 189 -5.85 7.84 -5.07
CA LEU A 189 -4.75 6.88 -4.93
C LEU A 189 -5.17 5.78 -3.96
N ASP A 190 -5.75 4.71 -4.50
CA ASP A 190 -6.19 3.56 -3.68
C ASP A 190 -4.99 2.91 -2.99
N GLN A 191 -5.11 2.64 -1.69
CA GLN A 191 -4.09 2.04 -0.83
C GLN A 191 -2.74 2.79 -0.80
N PHE A 192 -2.69 4.08 -1.15
CA PHE A 192 -1.45 4.86 -1.08
C PHE A 192 -0.89 4.97 0.35
N LEU A 193 -1.80 4.97 1.32
CA LEU A 193 -1.53 4.83 2.75
C LEU A 193 -2.40 3.70 3.30
N LEU A 194 -1.86 2.92 4.22
CA LEU A 194 -2.63 1.94 4.97
C LEU A 194 -3.06 2.52 6.33
N PRO A 195 -4.12 1.99 6.98
CA PRO A 195 -4.49 2.39 8.33
C PRO A 195 -3.31 2.40 9.30
N PHE A 196 -2.40 1.45 9.15
CA PHE A 196 -1.18 1.27 9.96
C PHE A 196 -0.14 2.39 9.81
N ASN A 197 -0.22 3.20 8.75
CA ASN A 197 0.76 4.24 8.42
C ASN A 197 0.19 5.67 8.56
N LEU A 198 -1.08 5.83 8.88
CA LEU A 198 -1.74 7.15 8.93
C LEU A 198 -1.08 8.09 9.93
N TYR A 199 -0.49 7.58 11.00
CA TYR A 199 0.25 8.38 11.98
C TYR A 199 1.47 9.12 11.39
N ARG A 200 1.90 8.77 10.17
CA ARG A 200 3.01 9.40 9.45
C ARG A 200 2.57 10.59 8.57
N VAL A 201 1.27 10.79 8.40
CA VAL A 201 0.72 11.76 7.43
C VAL A 201 1.30 13.15 7.58
N ASP A 202 1.44 13.65 8.82
CA ASP A 202 1.88 15.02 9.07
C ASP A 202 3.37 15.26 8.74
N ASP A 203 4.18 14.20 8.67
CA ASP A 203 5.59 14.30 8.29
C ASP A 203 5.79 14.37 6.76
N TYR A 204 4.84 13.81 5.98
CA TYR A 204 5.02 13.59 4.53
C TYR A 204 4.06 14.40 3.65
N PHE A 205 2.93 14.85 4.19
CA PHE A 205 1.86 15.46 3.40
C PHE A 205 1.41 16.80 3.97
N ASP A 206 0.92 17.64 3.07
CA ASP A 206 0.27 18.91 3.44
C ASP A 206 -1.20 18.69 3.87
N ASP A 207 -1.90 19.81 4.10
CA ASP A 207 -3.29 19.82 4.55
C ASP A 207 -4.31 19.39 3.48
N LYS A 208 -3.89 19.08 2.26
CA LYS A 208 -4.77 18.66 1.16
C LYS A 208 -4.93 17.15 1.03
N LEU A 209 -4.23 16.37 1.84
CA LEU A 209 -4.48 14.93 1.93
C LEU A 209 -5.81 14.67 2.64
N ARG A 210 -6.57 13.71 2.11
CA ARG A 210 -7.77 13.15 2.74
C ARG A 210 -7.74 11.63 2.61
N ALA A 211 -7.66 10.93 3.72
CA ALA A 211 -7.72 9.47 3.77
C ALA A 211 -9.10 9.00 4.27
N ILE A 212 -9.69 8.03 3.58
CA ILE A 212 -10.95 7.41 3.98
C ILE A 212 -10.69 5.94 4.27
N VAL A 213 -10.77 5.58 5.55
CA VAL A 213 -10.56 4.21 6.02
C VAL A 213 -11.89 3.47 6.03
N VAL A 214 -11.95 2.40 5.26
CA VAL A 214 -13.13 1.53 5.22
C VAL A 214 -12.94 0.37 6.19
N GLU A 215 -13.88 0.22 7.10
CA GLU A 215 -14.02 -0.92 7.99
C GLU A 215 -15.18 -1.81 7.50
N ARG A 216 -15.14 -3.08 7.87
CA ARG A 216 -16.18 -4.05 7.49
C ARG A 216 -16.39 -5.06 8.59
N ASP A 217 -17.60 -5.61 8.67
CA ASP A 217 -17.94 -6.68 9.60
C ASP A 217 -17.00 -7.89 9.43
N PRO A 218 -16.31 -8.32 10.48
CA PRO A 218 -15.34 -9.41 10.39
C PRO A 218 -15.97 -10.75 10.00
N ARG A 219 -17.26 -10.97 10.23
CA ARG A 219 -17.98 -12.18 9.80
C ARG A 219 -18.01 -12.27 8.28
N ASP A 220 -18.32 -11.16 7.60
CA ASP A 220 -18.31 -11.10 6.14
C ASP A 220 -16.89 -11.17 5.57
N VAL A 221 -15.92 -10.53 6.23
CA VAL A 221 -14.49 -10.63 5.85
C VAL A 221 -14.02 -12.08 5.91
N PHE A 222 -14.36 -12.82 6.97
CA PHE A 222 -13.99 -14.23 7.11
C PHE A 222 -14.59 -15.11 6.01
N ILE A 223 -15.89 -14.95 5.72
CA ILE A 223 -16.57 -15.71 4.69
C ILE A 223 -15.98 -15.46 3.31
N ILE A 224 -15.70 -14.20 2.97
CA ILE A 224 -15.05 -13.84 1.71
C ILE A 224 -13.67 -14.48 1.61
N ASN A 225 -12.88 -14.37 2.67
CA ASN A 225 -11.52 -14.89 2.71
C ASN A 225 -11.47 -16.43 2.57
N LYS A 226 -12.32 -17.13 3.31
CA LYS A 226 -12.28 -18.60 3.38
C LYS A 226 -13.00 -19.29 2.24
N TYR A 227 -14.15 -18.75 1.80
CA TYR A 227 -15.07 -19.47 0.93
C TYR A 227 -15.22 -18.86 -0.46
N ILE A 228 -15.18 -17.52 -0.60
CA ILE A 228 -15.45 -16.87 -1.88
C ILE A 228 -14.19 -16.66 -2.71
N TRP A 229 -13.15 -16.11 -2.13
CA TRP A 229 -11.92 -15.84 -2.88
C TRP A 229 -11.18 -17.10 -3.36
N PRO A 230 -11.09 -18.19 -2.59
CA PRO A 230 -10.50 -19.44 -3.10
C PRO A 230 -11.24 -20.00 -4.30
N GLU A 231 -12.58 -19.92 -4.33
CA GLU A 231 -13.38 -20.37 -5.49
C GLU A 231 -13.05 -19.58 -6.77
N LYS A 232 -12.67 -18.30 -6.60
CA LYS A 232 -12.20 -17.43 -7.70
C LYS A 232 -10.71 -17.55 -8.00
N GLN A 233 -10.03 -18.56 -7.46
CA GLN A 233 -8.58 -18.78 -7.57
C GLN A 233 -7.74 -17.65 -6.97
N LEU A 234 -8.30 -16.87 -6.06
CA LEU A 234 -7.58 -15.84 -5.33
C LEU A 234 -7.00 -16.43 -4.05
N CYS A 235 -5.69 -16.27 -3.85
CA CYS A 235 -5.05 -16.61 -2.59
C CYS A 235 -5.06 -15.39 -1.68
N VAL A 236 -5.49 -15.58 -0.43
CA VAL A 236 -5.53 -14.48 0.54
C VAL A 236 -4.58 -14.75 1.70
N PRO A 237 -3.87 -13.74 2.16
CA PRO A 237 -2.92 -13.89 3.26
C PRO A 237 -3.60 -13.79 4.63
N MET A 238 -4.78 -14.38 4.80
CA MET A 238 -5.49 -14.47 6.08
C MET A 238 -5.70 -15.92 6.49
N PRO A 239 -5.68 -16.22 7.82
CA PRO A 239 -5.99 -17.57 8.30
C PRO A 239 -7.40 -18.03 7.90
N ILE A 240 -7.53 -19.30 7.57
CA ILE A 240 -8.81 -19.96 7.26
C ILE A 240 -9.38 -20.73 8.47
N ASP A 241 -8.57 -20.97 9.50
CA ASP A 241 -9.04 -21.42 10.80
C ASP A 241 -9.67 -20.26 11.53
N VAL A 242 -10.89 -20.44 12.06
CA VAL A 242 -11.68 -19.35 12.63
C VAL A 242 -11.06 -18.73 13.88
N SER A 243 -10.50 -19.55 14.77
CA SER A 243 -9.86 -19.04 15.99
C SER A 243 -8.60 -18.25 15.65
N MET A 244 -7.76 -18.78 14.77
CA MET A 244 -6.57 -18.11 14.28
C MET A 244 -6.92 -16.81 13.53
N PHE A 245 -8.01 -16.81 12.75
CA PHE A 245 -8.49 -15.59 12.08
C PHE A 245 -8.86 -14.51 13.10
N CYS A 246 -9.60 -14.87 14.16
CA CYS A 246 -9.99 -13.92 15.19
C CYS A 246 -8.77 -13.32 15.92
N GLU A 247 -7.79 -14.14 16.28
CA GLU A 247 -6.54 -13.68 16.90
C GLU A 247 -5.75 -12.77 15.95
N TYR A 248 -5.62 -13.18 14.68
CA TYR A 248 -4.95 -12.39 13.64
C TYR A 248 -5.66 -11.04 13.44
N TYR A 249 -7.00 -11.06 13.28
CA TYR A 249 -7.78 -9.83 13.06
C TYR A 249 -7.62 -8.86 14.22
N LYS A 250 -7.73 -9.34 15.44
CA LYS A 250 -7.54 -8.54 16.65
C LYS A 250 -6.12 -7.96 16.75
N GLY A 251 -5.11 -8.80 16.60
CA GLY A 251 -3.71 -8.38 16.61
C GLY A 251 -3.40 -7.35 15.52
N MET A 252 -3.95 -7.53 14.32
CA MET A 252 -3.84 -6.57 13.23
C MET A 252 -4.46 -5.21 13.62
N ARG A 253 -5.67 -5.19 14.18
CA ARG A 253 -6.34 -3.95 14.61
C ARG A 253 -5.63 -3.26 15.78
N GLU A 254 -5.10 -4.03 16.72
CA GLU A 254 -4.34 -3.52 17.87
C GLU A 254 -2.95 -2.99 17.48
N SER A 255 -2.37 -3.46 16.38
CA SER A 255 -1.07 -2.97 15.86
C SER A 255 -1.16 -1.58 15.24
N GLU A 256 -2.36 -1.11 14.92
CA GLU A 256 -2.58 0.22 14.37
C GLU A 256 -2.31 1.31 15.41
N LYS A 257 -1.41 2.23 15.08
CA LYS A 257 -1.20 3.41 15.93
C LYS A 257 -2.38 4.37 15.78
N LYS A 258 -3.02 4.69 16.91
CA LYS A 258 -4.13 5.66 16.91
C LYS A 258 -3.68 7.00 16.37
N TYR A 259 -4.37 7.48 15.34
CA TYR A 259 -4.15 8.78 14.75
C TYR A 259 -5.51 9.45 14.50
N ASN A 260 -5.78 10.49 15.27
CA ASN A 260 -7.00 11.30 15.17
C ASN A 260 -6.66 12.62 14.49
N SER A 261 -7.16 12.81 13.28
CA SER A 261 -6.92 13.99 12.47
C SER A 261 -8.15 14.28 11.62
N ASP A 262 -8.37 15.54 11.30
CA ASP A 262 -9.36 15.99 10.33
C ASP A 262 -9.02 15.56 8.88
N LYS A 263 -7.82 15.04 8.66
CA LYS A 263 -7.37 14.43 7.40
C LYS A 263 -7.87 12.99 7.20
N VAL A 264 -8.45 12.35 8.24
CA VAL A 264 -8.85 10.95 8.22
C VAL A 264 -10.33 10.80 8.57
N LEU A 265 -11.08 10.19 7.68
CA LEU A 265 -12.47 9.76 7.90
C LEU A 265 -12.51 8.23 8.01
N ARG A 266 -13.23 7.70 8.99
CA ARG A 266 -13.50 6.26 9.13
C ARG A 266 -14.97 6.00 8.88
N ILE A 267 -15.24 5.00 8.05
CA ILE A 267 -16.60 4.59 7.69
C ILE A 267 -16.72 3.08 7.68
N LYS A 268 -17.93 2.59 7.87
CA LYS A 268 -18.26 1.18 7.68
C LYS A 268 -18.69 0.94 6.23
N PHE A 269 -18.23 -0.16 5.63
CA PHE A 269 -18.66 -0.60 4.31
C PHE A 269 -20.20 -0.75 4.24
N GLU A 270 -20.77 -1.30 5.30
CA GLU A 270 -22.19 -1.52 5.44
C GLU A 270 -22.98 -0.20 5.42
N ASP A 271 -22.46 0.85 6.05
CA ASP A 271 -23.11 2.17 6.03
C ASP A 271 -23.19 2.78 4.63
N LEU A 272 -22.21 2.51 3.76
CA LEU A 272 -22.29 2.93 2.35
C LEU A 272 -23.48 2.32 1.62
N ILE A 273 -23.98 1.18 2.10
CA ILE A 273 -25.08 0.42 1.50
C ILE A 273 -26.40 0.78 2.16
N TYR A 274 -26.46 0.66 3.49
CA TYR A 274 -27.70 0.82 4.24
C TYR A 274 -28.06 2.27 4.53
N ASN A 275 -27.04 3.17 4.56
CA ASN A 275 -27.18 4.59 4.86
C ASN A 275 -26.55 5.48 3.76
N TYR A 276 -26.65 5.06 2.49
CA TYR A 276 -25.96 5.67 1.34
C TYR A 276 -26.04 7.18 1.30
N ASP A 277 -27.25 7.78 1.32
CA ASP A 277 -27.41 9.22 1.18
C ASP A 277 -26.73 10.02 2.29
N GLU A 278 -26.70 9.49 3.51
CA GLU A 278 -26.03 10.13 4.63
C GLU A 278 -24.50 9.99 4.50
N GLN A 279 -24.01 8.82 4.10
CA GLN A 279 -22.58 8.63 3.89
C GLN A 279 -22.05 9.49 2.75
N VAL A 280 -22.79 9.63 1.65
CA VAL A 280 -22.45 10.55 0.56
C VAL A 280 -22.34 11.99 1.06
N LYS A 281 -23.24 12.46 1.94
CA LYS A 281 -23.14 13.81 2.53
C LYS A 281 -21.89 13.97 3.40
N ILE A 282 -21.62 12.97 4.25
CA ILE A 282 -20.43 12.97 5.13
C ILE A 282 -19.14 13.03 4.29
N ILE A 283 -19.03 12.16 3.29
CA ILE A 283 -17.85 12.09 2.40
C ILE A 283 -17.71 13.39 1.61
N THR A 284 -18.80 13.92 1.04
CA THR A 284 -18.80 15.18 0.29
C THR A 284 -18.29 16.34 1.16
N LYS A 285 -18.80 16.45 2.40
CA LYS A 285 -18.34 17.47 3.37
C LYS A 285 -16.86 17.26 3.74
N PHE A 286 -16.44 16.04 4.03
CA PHE A 286 -15.07 15.70 4.40
C PHE A 286 -14.07 16.04 3.29
N LEU A 287 -14.45 15.75 2.04
CA LEU A 287 -13.63 16.10 0.88
C LEU A 287 -13.71 17.59 0.51
N GLY A 288 -14.60 18.38 1.14
CA GLY A 288 -14.81 19.79 0.82
C GLY A 288 -15.39 20.00 -0.58
N PHE A 289 -16.17 19.02 -1.08
CA PHE A 289 -16.89 19.13 -2.35
C PHE A 289 -18.26 19.77 -2.15
N LYS A 290 -18.85 20.27 -3.24
CA LYS A 290 -20.24 20.70 -3.27
C LYS A 290 -21.16 19.53 -3.62
N LYS A 291 -22.39 19.56 -3.17
CA LYS A 291 -23.40 18.54 -3.55
C LYS A 291 -23.58 18.45 -5.07
N SER A 292 -23.42 19.57 -5.79
CA SER A 292 -23.49 19.63 -7.26
C SER A 292 -22.32 18.94 -7.96
N ASP A 293 -21.25 18.64 -7.25
CA ASP A 293 -20.06 17.98 -7.82
C ASP A 293 -20.25 16.46 -7.94
N HIS A 294 -21.24 15.87 -7.26
CA HIS A 294 -21.65 14.48 -7.45
C HIS A 294 -22.50 14.35 -8.72
N ILE A 295 -21.82 14.23 -9.86
CA ILE A 295 -22.44 14.34 -11.20
C ILE A 295 -22.94 13.02 -11.79
N PHE A 296 -22.46 11.88 -11.26
CA PHE A 296 -22.82 10.54 -11.72
C PHE A 296 -23.29 9.61 -10.57
N PRO A 297 -24.31 10.01 -9.75
CA PRO A 297 -24.72 9.22 -8.61
C PRO A 297 -25.10 7.79 -8.98
N LYS A 298 -24.60 6.80 -8.21
CA LYS A 298 -24.91 5.37 -8.37
C LYS A 298 -24.57 4.78 -9.75
N THR A 299 -23.60 5.36 -10.46
CA THR A 299 -23.16 4.82 -11.75
C THR A 299 -21.95 3.91 -11.65
N ARG A 300 -21.13 4.11 -10.61
CA ARG A 300 -19.94 3.30 -10.33
C ARG A 300 -20.10 2.50 -9.04
N PHE A 301 -20.48 3.15 -7.96
CA PHE A 301 -20.88 2.48 -6.74
C PHE A 301 -22.40 2.38 -6.65
N VAL A 302 -22.91 1.17 -6.76
CA VAL A 302 -24.38 0.87 -6.74
C VAL A 302 -24.69 0.10 -5.46
N PRO A 303 -25.26 0.75 -4.41
CA PRO A 303 -25.58 0.10 -3.14
C PRO A 303 -26.47 -1.13 -3.32
N GLU A 304 -27.44 -1.05 -4.22
CA GLU A 304 -28.39 -2.12 -4.53
C GLU A 304 -27.72 -3.38 -5.08
N LEU A 305 -26.57 -3.24 -5.74
CA LEU A 305 -25.75 -4.38 -6.18
C LEU A 305 -24.79 -4.83 -5.09
N SER A 306 -24.24 -3.89 -4.32
CA SER A 306 -23.25 -4.16 -3.29
C SER A 306 -23.83 -4.82 -2.03
N ILE A 307 -25.14 -4.72 -1.83
CA ILE A 307 -25.85 -5.31 -0.68
C ILE A 307 -25.67 -6.84 -0.61
N LYS A 308 -25.52 -7.49 -1.76
CA LYS A 308 -25.24 -8.93 -1.84
C LYS A 308 -23.91 -9.35 -1.18
N ASN A 309 -23.00 -8.40 -1.02
CA ASN A 309 -21.71 -8.61 -0.38
C ASN A 309 -21.79 -8.43 1.14
N THR A 310 -22.96 -8.19 1.72
CA THR A 310 -23.17 -8.07 3.16
C THR A 310 -23.95 -9.26 3.70
N GLN A 311 -23.85 -9.53 5.00
CA GLN A 311 -24.55 -10.62 5.69
C GLN A 311 -24.30 -12.01 5.05
N LEU A 312 -23.13 -12.23 4.44
CA LEU A 312 -22.75 -13.50 3.82
C LEU A 312 -22.70 -14.64 4.83
N PHE A 313 -22.43 -14.30 6.07
CA PHE A 313 -22.31 -15.20 7.21
C PHE A 313 -23.63 -15.85 7.66
N ARG A 314 -24.78 -15.42 7.14
CA ARG A 314 -26.11 -15.92 7.60
C ARG A 314 -26.51 -17.29 7.06
N LYS A 315 -25.68 -17.94 6.25
CA LYS A 315 -25.94 -19.31 5.83
C LYS A 315 -25.72 -20.28 6.99
N ASP A 316 -26.60 -21.27 7.11
CA ASP A 316 -26.54 -22.26 8.17
C ASP A 316 -25.23 -23.03 8.23
N GLU A 317 -24.59 -23.24 7.07
CA GLU A 317 -23.31 -23.94 6.95
C GLU A 317 -22.17 -23.25 7.69
N TYR A 318 -22.25 -21.95 7.96
CA TYR A 318 -21.21 -21.16 8.64
C TYR A 318 -21.47 -20.95 10.14
N ARG A 319 -22.62 -21.42 10.65
CA ARG A 319 -23.13 -21.09 11.99
C ARG A 319 -22.11 -21.29 13.12
N ASP A 320 -21.39 -22.39 13.11
CA ASP A 320 -20.47 -22.70 14.22
C ASP A 320 -19.24 -21.79 14.21
N GLU A 321 -18.70 -21.48 13.05
CA GLU A 321 -17.57 -20.54 12.90
C GLU A 321 -17.99 -19.11 13.24
N ILE A 322 -19.20 -18.72 12.81
CA ILE A 322 -19.71 -17.36 13.08
C ILE A 322 -19.92 -17.13 14.58
N LYS A 323 -20.36 -18.11 15.35
CA LYS A 323 -20.44 -17.99 16.82
C LYS A 323 -19.09 -17.67 17.45
N VAL A 324 -18.00 -18.28 16.97
CA VAL A 324 -16.64 -18.01 17.47
C VAL A 324 -16.26 -16.55 17.17
N ILE A 325 -16.56 -16.06 15.95
CA ILE A 325 -16.27 -14.68 15.57
C ILE A 325 -17.09 -13.70 16.42
N GLU A 326 -18.38 -13.97 16.64
CA GLU A 326 -19.28 -13.14 17.45
C GLU A 326 -18.82 -13.04 18.91
N GLU A 327 -18.28 -14.12 19.46
CA GLU A 327 -17.72 -14.12 20.82
C GLU A 327 -16.39 -13.37 20.89
N MET A 328 -15.46 -13.67 19.99
CA MET A 328 -14.09 -13.16 20.05
C MET A 328 -13.95 -11.74 19.53
N LEU A 329 -14.75 -11.33 18.53
CA LEU A 329 -14.65 -10.04 17.83
C LEU A 329 -15.89 -9.15 18.02
N LYS A 330 -16.62 -9.30 19.11
CA LYS A 330 -17.88 -8.57 19.40
C LYS A 330 -17.79 -7.05 19.20
N ASP A 331 -16.63 -6.45 19.54
CA ASP A 331 -16.42 -5.00 19.48
C ASP A 331 -16.21 -4.48 18.04
N TYR A 332 -16.09 -5.38 17.07
CA TYR A 332 -15.87 -5.07 15.66
C TYR A 332 -17.09 -5.35 14.78
N LEU A 333 -18.13 -5.97 15.34
CA LEU A 333 -19.32 -6.35 14.60
C LEU A 333 -20.10 -5.12 14.14
N TYR A 334 -20.82 -5.27 13.03
CA TYR A 334 -21.76 -4.29 12.54
C TYR A 334 -23.18 -4.67 12.97
N ASP A 335 -23.95 -3.68 13.41
CA ASP A 335 -25.36 -3.85 13.79
C ASP A 335 -26.25 -3.58 12.57
N PHE A 336 -26.65 -4.65 11.90
CA PHE A 336 -27.41 -4.55 10.65
C PHE A 336 -28.84 -4.08 10.90
N PRO A 337 -29.34 -3.08 10.15
CA PRO A 337 -30.67 -2.51 10.35
C PRO A 337 -31.81 -3.49 10.05
N TYR A 338 -31.58 -4.48 9.19
CA TYR A 338 -32.51 -5.56 8.86
C TYR A 338 -31.77 -6.77 8.30
N GLU A 339 -32.45 -7.93 8.35
CA GLU A 339 -31.92 -9.17 7.76
C GLU A 339 -32.25 -9.24 6.28
N ILE A 340 -31.28 -9.68 5.47
CA ILE A 340 -31.50 -9.91 4.03
C ILE A 340 -31.99 -11.36 3.86
N ASP A 341 -33.10 -11.54 3.16
CA ASP A 341 -33.60 -12.87 2.80
C ASP A 341 -32.61 -13.59 1.88
N ASN A 342 -32.32 -14.85 2.22
CA ASN A 342 -31.36 -15.66 1.46
C ASN A 342 -31.83 -15.94 0.01
N ASP A 343 -33.11 -15.85 -0.30
CA ASP A 343 -33.64 -16.06 -1.63
C ASP A 343 -33.34 -14.86 -2.57
N VAL A 344 -33.17 -13.65 -2.04
CA VAL A 344 -32.74 -12.46 -2.78
C VAL A 344 -31.29 -12.60 -3.23
N LYS A 345 -30.46 -13.35 -2.49
CA LYS A 345 -29.04 -13.56 -2.80
C LYS A 345 -28.79 -14.54 -3.95
N LYS A 346 -29.70 -15.46 -4.23
CA LYS A 346 -29.58 -16.47 -5.30
C LYS A 346 -29.73 -15.90 -6.71
N THR A 347 -30.31 -14.72 -6.84
CA THR A 347 -30.63 -14.11 -8.13
C THR A 347 -29.51 -13.22 -8.72
N ILE A 348 -28.39 -13.07 -7.99
CA ILE A 348 -27.36 -12.12 -8.39
C ILE A 348 -26.01 -12.86 -8.46
N GLU A 349 -25.55 -13.19 -9.68
CA GLU A 349 -24.20 -13.70 -9.92
C GLU A 349 -23.15 -12.64 -9.57
N PHE A 350 -22.05 -13.10 -8.99
CA PHE A 350 -20.87 -12.27 -8.68
C PHE A 350 -20.08 -11.89 -9.92
#